data_acc4fdffb687b52605e766ba2449f84d
#
_entry.id   acc4fdffb687b52605e766ba2449f84d
#
_cell.length_a   1.000
_cell.length_b   1.000
_cell.length_c   1.000
_cell.angle_alpha   90.00
_cell.angle_beta   90.00
_cell.angle_gamma   90.00
#
_symmetry.space_group_name_H-M   'P 1'
#
loop_
_entity.id
_entity.type
_entity.pdbx_description
1 polymer ?
#
loop_
_entity_poly.entity_id
_entity_poly.type
_entity_poly.pdbx_seq_one_letter_code
_entity_poly.pdbx_strand_id
1 'polypeptide(L)'
;MPEAVIVFEDQVSLDEHYFLASIANQGVIVEIGPQPQSVIRQDVLDWMETMTQTILDFVELYNHNALTELPATYEAYTYVESLKLPVDEAGNRIGMVHKNVQDNDFKPLVKGDPIFTLFDGGEITYQGDYEAYPHFINEAAYYDNNLAMSLGKKITVVLGE
;
A
#
# COMPACT_ATOMS: atom_id res chain seq x y z
N MET A 1 -2.59 13.22 -12.42
CA MET A 1 -1.84 12.49 -11.38
C MET A 1 -2.83 11.57 -10.68
N PRO A 2 -2.48 10.33 -10.38
CA PRO A 2 -3.35 9.49 -9.55
C PRO A 2 -3.55 10.14 -8.17
N GLU A 3 -4.64 9.82 -7.51
CA GLU A 3 -4.92 10.29 -6.16
C GLU A 3 -3.90 9.68 -5.19
N ALA A 4 -3.34 10.48 -4.30
CA ALA A 4 -2.41 9.98 -3.29
C ALA A 4 -3.19 9.20 -2.23
N VAL A 5 -2.66 8.03 -1.85
CA VAL A 5 -3.21 7.20 -0.78
C VAL A 5 -2.22 7.20 0.39
N ILE A 6 -2.73 7.31 1.59
CA ILE A 6 -1.93 7.33 2.82
C ILE A 6 -2.10 5.99 3.52
N VAL A 7 -0.98 5.33 3.81
CA VAL A 7 -0.95 4.08 4.57
C VAL A 7 -0.13 4.31 5.84
N PHE A 8 -0.70 3.96 6.99
CA PHE A 8 0.01 3.90 8.26
C PHE A 8 0.47 2.47 8.52
N GLU A 9 1.75 2.30 8.76
CA GLU A 9 2.38 1.03 9.07
C GLU A 9 2.91 1.08 10.51
N ASP A 10 1.99 0.94 11.48
CA ASP A 10 2.23 1.17 12.91
C ASP A 10 2.84 -0.05 13.65
N GLN A 11 3.31 -1.06 12.93
CA GLN A 11 3.72 -2.33 13.53
C GLN A 11 5.09 -2.31 14.20
N VAL A 12 5.91 -1.33 13.88
CA VAL A 12 7.27 -1.21 14.39
C VAL A 12 7.45 0.19 14.94
N SER A 13 8.00 0.33 16.13
CA SER A 13 8.30 1.65 16.70
C SER A 13 9.32 2.38 15.82
N LEU A 14 9.29 3.70 15.80
CA LEU A 14 10.23 4.51 14.98
C LEU A 14 11.69 4.17 15.28
N ASP A 15 12.02 3.77 16.49
CA ASP A 15 13.37 3.38 16.93
C ASP A 15 13.84 2.06 16.31
N GLU A 16 12.91 1.24 15.83
CA GLU A 16 13.17 -0.06 15.23
C GLU A 16 13.08 -0.03 13.68
N HIS A 17 12.66 1.10 13.11
CA HIS A 17 12.65 1.30 11.66
C HIS A 17 14.04 1.61 11.13
N TYR A 18 14.53 0.79 10.22
CA TYR A 18 15.83 0.98 9.55
C TYR A 18 15.73 1.83 8.27
N PHE A 19 14.64 2.57 8.10
CA PHE A 19 14.44 3.43 6.93
C PHE A 19 15.03 4.83 7.16
N LEU A 20 15.47 5.46 6.07
CA LEU A 20 16.01 6.81 6.10
C LEU A 20 14.99 7.83 6.70
N ALA A 21 13.71 7.60 6.47
CA ALA A 21 12.63 8.44 7.00
C ALA A 21 12.58 8.47 8.55
N SER A 22 13.08 7.42 9.23
CA SER A 22 13.09 7.34 10.70
C SER A 22 14.23 8.12 11.37
N ILE A 23 15.19 8.68 10.61
CA ILE A 23 16.29 9.47 11.14
C ILE A 23 15.81 10.86 11.58
N ALA A 24 14.80 11.40 10.92
CA ALA A 24 14.21 12.70 11.24
C ALA A 24 13.06 12.55 12.25
N ASN A 25 12.72 13.63 12.95
CA ASN A 25 11.57 13.64 13.88
C ASN A 25 10.24 13.39 13.16
N GLN A 26 10.19 13.68 11.86
CA GLN A 26 9.05 13.43 10.98
C GLN A 26 9.58 13.02 9.60
N GLY A 27 8.96 12.02 9.00
CA GLY A 27 9.35 11.54 7.69
C GLY A 27 8.21 10.82 7.02
N VAL A 28 8.27 10.76 5.69
CA VAL A 28 7.34 9.99 4.86
C VAL A 28 8.12 9.17 3.86
N ILE A 29 7.60 8.02 3.50
CA ILE A 29 8.05 7.25 2.36
C ILE A 29 7.03 7.50 1.25
N VAL A 30 7.50 7.79 0.06
CA VAL A 30 6.64 8.02 -1.11
C VAL A 30 6.95 6.95 -2.14
N GLU A 31 5.94 6.17 -2.48
CA GLU A 31 6.01 5.17 -3.53
C GLU A 31 5.17 5.61 -4.72
N ILE A 32 5.80 5.67 -5.88
CA ILE A 32 5.15 6.05 -7.13
C ILE A 32 5.03 4.83 -8.03
N GLY A 33 3.81 4.44 -8.32
CA GLY A 33 3.57 3.26 -9.16
C GLY A 33 2.09 3.00 -9.40
N PRO A 34 1.76 1.79 -9.88
CA PRO A 34 2.64 0.66 -10.18
C PRO A 34 3.48 0.85 -11.45
N GLN A 35 4.67 0.25 -11.45
CA GLN A 35 5.55 0.23 -12.62
C GLN A 35 6.12 -1.17 -12.82
N PRO A 36 6.01 -1.76 -14.01
CA PRO A 36 6.64 -3.05 -14.29
C PRO A 36 8.16 -2.98 -14.12
N GLN A 37 8.76 -4.04 -13.58
CA GLN A 37 10.19 -4.10 -13.33
C GLN A 37 10.98 -3.85 -14.62
N SER A 38 12.04 -3.04 -14.52
CA SER A 38 12.95 -2.69 -15.63
C SER A 38 12.31 -1.91 -16.79
N VAL A 39 11.10 -1.41 -16.61
CA VAL A 39 10.45 -0.52 -17.60
C VAL A 39 10.70 0.93 -17.21
N ILE A 40 11.10 1.76 -18.17
CA ILE A 40 11.24 3.21 -18.00
C ILE A 40 9.97 3.87 -18.51
N ARG A 41 9.28 4.63 -17.65
CA ARG A 41 8.02 5.30 -17.97
C ARG A 41 8.12 6.79 -17.67
N GLN A 42 7.84 7.62 -18.68
CA GLN A 42 7.87 9.07 -18.52
C GLN A 42 6.78 9.56 -17.58
N ASP A 43 5.56 9.03 -17.66
CA ASP A 43 4.45 9.43 -16.81
C ASP A 43 4.72 9.17 -15.32
N VAL A 44 5.41 8.07 -14.99
CA VAL A 44 5.83 7.77 -13.61
C VAL A 44 6.91 8.74 -13.14
N LEU A 45 7.86 9.11 -14.02
CA LEU A 45 8.86 10.13 -13.74
C LEU A 45 8.22 11.49 -13.46
N ASP A 46 7.29 11.92 -14.33
CA ASP A 46 6.57 13.19 -14.18
C ASP A 46 5.79 13.24 -12.86
N TRP A 47 5.19 12.11 -12.43
CA TRP A 47 4.52 12.00 -11.14
C TRP A 47 5.48 12.12 -9.97
N MET A 48 6.65 11.45 -10.06
CA MET A 48 7.68 11.52 -9.02
C MET A 48 8.22 12.93 -8.86
N GLU A 49 8.51 13.65 -9.96
CA GLU A 49 8.95 15.05 -9.94
C GLU A 49 7.88 15.94 -9.33
N THR A 50 6.62 15.80 -9.76
CA THR A 50 5.50 16.57 -9.23
C THR A 50 5.32 16.34 -7.73
N MET A 51 5.34 15.09 -7.28
CA MET A 51 5.17 14.74 -5.87
C MET A 51 6.33 15.31 -5.03
N THR A 52 7.56 15.17 -5.52
CA THR A 52 8.75 15.72 -4.84
C THR A 52 8.64 17.24 -4.68
N GLN A 53 8.27 17.95 -5.75
CA GLN A 53 8.09 19.41 -5.69
C GLN A 53 6.96 19.78 -4.71
N THR A 54 5.84 19.08 -4.75
CA THR A 54 4.71 19.33 -3.84
C THR A 54 5.10 19.16 -2.36
N ILE A 55 5.91 18.14 -2.04
CA ILE A 55 6.39 17.93 -0.68
C ILE A 55 7.34 19.05 -0.26
N LEU A 56 8.25 19.46 -1.14
CA LEU A 56 9.18 20.56 -0.84
C LEU A 56 8.45 21.88 -0.62
N ASP A 57 7.47 22.21 -1.47
CA ASP A 57 6.61 23.40 -1.33
C ASP A 57 5.82 23.36 -0.01
N PHE A 58 5.28 22.19 0.35
CA PHE A 58 4.60 21.99 1.64
C PHE A 58 5.54 22.27 2.82
N VAL A 59 6.75 21.70 2.81
CA VAL A 59 7.75 21.91 3.86
C VAL A 59 8.14 23.37 3.98
N GLU A 60 8.29 24.08 2.85
CA GLU A 60 8.57 25.51 2.85
C GLU A 60 7.43 26.32 3.48
N LEU A 61 6.18 26.05 3.08
CA LEU A 61 5.00 26.70 3.66
C LEU A 61 4.86 26.40 5.16
N TYR A 62 5.09 25.17 5.56
CA TYR A 62 5.07 24.75 6.97
C TYR A 62 6.09 25.53 7.80
N ASN A 63 7.35 25.60 7.33
CA ASN A 63 8.43 26.30 8.03
C ASN A 63 8.19 27.82 8.17
N HIS A 64 7.45 28.40 7.23
CA HIS A 64 7.08 29.83 7.27
C HIS A 64 5.74 30.10 7.97
N ASN A 65 5.09 29.09 8.57
CA ASN A 65 3.72 29.18 9.13
C ASN A 65 2.71 29.75 8.12
N ALA A 66 2.87 29.40 6.84
CA ALA A 66 2.06 29.92 5.74
C ALA A 66 1.03 28.90 5.22
N LEU A 67 0.88 27.77 5.88
CA LEU A 67 -0.22 26.83 5.58
C LEU A 67 -1.54 27.45 5.99
N THR A 68 -2.41 27.74 5.02
CA THR A 68 -3.64 28.49 5.25
C THR A 68 -4.86 27.61 5.45
N GLU A 69 -4.93 26.49 4.77
CA GLU A 69 -6.08 25.59 4.82
C GLU A 69 -5.62 24.13 4.72
N LEU A 70 -5.78 23.38 5.81
CA LEU A 70 -5.68 21.93 5.81
C LEU A 70 -7.10 21.35 5.96
N PRO A 71 -7.39 20.20 5.35
CA PRO A 71 -8.67 19.53 5.58
C PRO A 71 -8.80 19.15 7.05
N ALA A 72 -10.00 19.27 7.63
CA ALA A 72 -10.23 18.87 9.02
C ALA A 72 -10.02 17.35 9.22
N THR A 73 -10.30 16.57 8.18
CA THR A 73 -10.16 15.12 8.16
C THR A 73 -9.65 14.65 6.82
N TYR A 74 -9.00 13.46 6.81
CA TYR A 74 -8.68 12.75 5.57
C TYR A 74 -8.83 11.24 5.76
N GLU A 75 -8.99 10.52 4.66
CA GLU A 75 -9.04 9.07 4.64
C GLU A 75 -7.63 8.51 4.55
N ALA A 76 -7.36 7.46 5.31
CA ALA A 76 -6.11 6.73 5.28
C ALA A 76 -6.39 5.23 5.48
N TYR A 77 -5.34 4.42 5.38
CA TYR A 77 -5.41 2.99 5.64
C TYR A 77 -4.38 2.63 6.71
N THR A 78 -4.73 1.67 7.58
CA THR A 78 -3.77 1.06 8.49
C THR A 78 -3.47 -0.34 8.02
N TYR A 79 -2.21 -0.74 8.07
CA TYR A 79 -1.82 -2.12 7.83
C TYR A 79 -2.42 -3.04 8.91
N VAL A 80 -2.87 -4.23 8.52
CA VAL A 80 -3.40 -5.25 9.44
C VAL A 80 -2.59 -6.53 9.35
N GLU A 81 -2.46 -7.08 8.14
CA GLU A 81 -1.79 -8.35 7.91
C GLU A 81 -1.32 -8.48 6.46
N SER A 82 -0.48 -9.47 6.21
CA SER A 82 -0.06 -9.83 4.86
C SER A 82 -0.55 -11.23 4.50
N LEU A 83 -1.06 -11.38 3.28
CA LEU A 83 -1.44 -12.67 2.71
C LEU A 83 -0.32 -13.22 1.84
N LYS A 84 -0.13 -14.53 1.94
CA LYS A 84 0.83 -15.26 1.11
C LYS A 84 0.13 -15.99 -0.03
N LEU A 85 0.85 -16.16 -1.14
CA LEU A 85 0.42 -17.03 -2.23
C LEU A 85 0.23 -18.45 -1.70
N PRO A 86 -0.80 -19.19 -2.18
CA PRO A 86 -1.01 -20.56 -1.78
C PRO A 86 0.12 -21.46 -2.26
N VAL A 87 0.61 -22.31 -1.35
CA VAL A 87 1.68 -23.28 -1.62
C VAL A 87 1.28 -24.68 -1.18
N ASP A 88 1.88 -25.70 -1.80
CA ASP A 88 1.78 -27.08 -1.37
C ASP A 88 2.70 -27.40 -0.16
N GLU A 89 2.68 -28.65 0.32
CA GLU A 89 3.51 -29.10 1.44
C GLU A 89 5.02 -29.00 1.14
N ALA A 90 5.42 -29.00 -0.12
CA ALA A 90 6.81 -28.84 -0.55
C ALA A 90 7.20 -27.36 -0.74
N GLY A 91 6.27 -26.42 -0.56
CA GLY A 91 6.49 -24.98 -0.73
C GLY A 91 6.35 -24.48 -2.17
N ASN A 92 5.88 -25.32 -3.10
CA ASN A 92 5.61 -24.87 -4.47
C ASN A 92 4.31 -24.10 -4.54
N ARG A 93 4.26 -23.01 -5.30
CA ARG A 93 3.03 -22.24 -5.54
C ARG A 93 2.01 -23.11 -6.29
N ILE A 94 0.79 -23.14 -5.78
CA ILE A 94 -0.33 -23.89 -6.35
C ILE A 94 -1.47 -22.98 -6.83
N GLY A 95 -1.26 -21.67 -6.83
CA GLY A 95 -2.25 -20.69 -7.26
C GLY A 95 -1.65 -19.32 -7.49
N MET A 96 -2.50 -18.40 -7.88
CA MET A 96 -2.17 -17.01 -8.20
C MET A 96 -3.23 -16.07 -7.63
N VAL A 97 -2.96 -14.78 -7.58
CA VAL A 97 -3.94 -13.75 -7.18
C VAL A 97 -5.13 -13.81 -8.15
N HIS A 98 -6.33 -13.78 -7.58
CA HIS A 98 -7.56 -13.83 -8.37
C HIS A 98 -7.73 -12.56 -9.21
N LYS A 99 -8.26 -12.70 -10.43
CA LYS A 99 -8.45 -11.60 -11.39
C LYS A 99 -9.28 -10.42 -10.87
N ASN A 100 -10.18 -10.68 -9.91
CA ASN A 100 -11.00 -9.61 -9.31
C ASN A 100 -10.24 -8.77 -8.28
N VAL A 101 -9.10 -9.27 -7.80
CA VAL A 101 -8.23 -8.56 -6.86
C VAL A 101 -7.06 -7.92 -7.57
N GLN A 102 -6.51 -8.58 -8.58
CA GLN A 102 -5.39 -8.08 -9.37
C GLN A 102 -5.67 -6.67 -9.92
N ASP A 103 -4.72 -5.75 -9.72
CA ASP A 103 -4.78 -4.34 -10.14
C ASP A 103 -5.92 -3.51 -9.51
N ASN A 104 -6.48 -4.00 -8.39
CA ASN A 104 -7.53 -3.35 -7.63
C ASN A 104 -7.08 -2.93 -6.23
N ASP A 105 -5.89 -2.33 -6.13
CA ASP A 105 -5.37 -1.79 -4.89
C ASP A 105 -6.35 -0.82 -4.24
N PHE A 106 -6.48 -0.91 -2.92
CA PHE A 106 -7.38 -0.09 -2.10
C PHE A 106 -8.87 -0.20 -2.46
N LYS A 107 -9.30 -1.28 -3.14
CA LYS A 107 -10.72 -1.59 -3.31
C LYS A 107 -11.20 -2.52 -2.18
N PRO A 108 -12.45 -2.37 -1.72
CA PRO A 108 -12.94 -3.19 -0.62
C PRO A 108 -13.00 -4.67 -0.99
N LEU A 109 -12.57 -5.50 -0.05
CA LEU A 109 -12.62 -6.96 -0.08
C LEU A 109 -13.42 -7.44 1.13
N VAL A 110 -14.50 -8.18 0.89
CA VAL A 110 -15.38 -8.66 1.95
C VAL A 110 -15.36 -10.19 2.04
N LYS A 111 -15.80 -10.71 3.17
CA LYS A 111 -15.85 -12.17 3.39
C LYS A 111 -16.63 -12.88 2.29
N GLY A 112 -15.98 -13.89 1.70
CA GLY A 112 -16.49 -14.67 0.59
C GLY A 112 -16.00 -14.23 -0.79
N ASP A 113 -15.41 -13.06 -0.91
CA ASP A 113 -14.81 -12.64 -2.18
C ASP A 113 -13.60 -13.53 -2.53
N PRO A 114 -13.44 -13.95 -3.80
CA PRO A 114 -12.32 -14.77 -4.21
C PRO A 114 -11.02 -13.94 -4.20
N ILE A 115 -9.97 -14.48 -3.55
CA ILE A 115 -8.66 -13.86 -3.43
C ILE A 115 -7.57 -14.58 -4.22
N PHE A 116 -7.67 -15.89 -4.34
CA PHE A 116 -6.73 -16.70 -5.14
C PHE A 116 -7.48 -17.66 -6.05
N THR A 117 -6.91 -17.89 -7.23
CA THR A 117 -7.29 -18.96 -8.15
C THR A 117 -6.21 -20.03 -8.08
N LEU A 118 -6.61 -21.28 -7.80
CA LEU A 118 -5.70 -22.42 -7.79
C LEU A 118 -5.45 -22.93 -9.22
N PHE A 119 -4.31 -23.58 -9.44
CA PHE A 119 -3.96 -24.12 -10.76
C PHE A 119 -4.83 -25.30 -11.18
N ASP A 120 -5.55 -25.93 -10.25
CA ASP A 120 -6.56 -26.97 -10.52
C ASP A 120 -7.95 -26.40 -10.85
N GLY A 121 -8.10 -25.05 -10.84
CA GLY A 121 -9.34 -24.34 -11.11
C GLY A 121 -10.18 -24.05 -9.86
N GLY A 122 -9.71 -24.43 -8.67
CA GLY A 122 -10.35 -24.04 -7.40
C GLY A 122 -10.13 -22.58 -7.06
N GLU A 123 -10.87 -22.10 -6.07
CA GLU A 123 -10.73 -20.73 -5.55
C GLU A 123 -10.56 -20.75 -4.04
N ILE A 124 -9.75 -19.81 -3.55
CA ILE A 124 -9.67 -19.48 -2.12
C ILE A 124 -10.33 -18.12 -1.94
N THR A 125 -11.25 -18.04 -0.98
CA THR A 125 -12.00 -16.83 -0.67
C THR A 125 -11.50 -16.17 0.61
N TYR A 126 -11.67 -14.86 0.71
CA TYR A 126 -11.38 -14.08 1.90
C TYR A 126 -12.29 -14.55 3.07
N GLN A 127 -11.66 -14.83 4.22
CA GLN A 127 -12.37 -15.36 5.39
C GLN A 127 -12.33 -14.39 6.58
N GLY A 128 -11.72 -13.21 6.42
CA GLY A 128 -11.66 -12.21 7.47
C GLY A 128 -13.04 -11.75 7.93
N ASP A 129 -13.13 -11.26 9.14
CA ASP A 129 -14.36 -10.74 9.77
C ASP A 129 -14.49 -9.21 9.63
N TYR A 130 -13.65 -8.59 8.81
CA TYR A 130 -13.65 -7.15 8.53
C TYR A 130 -13.57 -6.90 7.02
N GLU A 131 -14.03 -5.73 6.59
CA GLU A 131 -13.79 -5.23 5.23
C GLU A 131 -12.32 -4.84 5.10
N ALA A 132 -11.60 -5.56 4.24
CA ALA A 132 -10.18 -5.35 4.00
C ALA A 132 -9.96 -4.51 2.74
N TYR A 133 -8.83 -3.81 2.71
CA TYR A 133 -8.38 -3.03 1.56
C TYR A 133 -7.01 -3.55 1.14
N PRO A 134 -6.95 -4.47 0.15
CA PRO A 134 -5.69 -5.01 -0.35
C PRO A 134 -4.84 -3.92 -0.99
N HIS A 135 -3.53 -4.02 -0.82
CA HIS A 135 -2.55 -3.15 -1.48
C HIS A 135 -1.22 -3.88 -1.64
N PHE A 136 -0.32 -3.34 -2.47
CA PHE A 136 0.90 -4.02 -2.91
C PHE A 136 0.60 -5.40 -3.51
N ILE A 137 -0.43 -5.44 -4.36
CA ILE A 137 -0.99 -6.69 -4.89
C ILE A 137 -0.05 -7.27 -5.93
N ASN A 138 0.40 -8.52 -5.67
CA ASN A 138 1.15 -9.34 -6.63
C ASN A 138 2.45 -8.68 -7.13
N GLU A 139 3.15 -7.99 -6.26
CA GLU A 139 4.40 -7.33 -6.62
C GLU A 139 5.56 -8.29 -6.70
N ALA A 140 6.32 -8.23 -7.81
CA ALA A 140 7.45 -9.11 -8.08
C ALA A 140 8.54 -9.04 -6.99
N ALA A 141 8.71 -7.88 -6.34
CA ALA A 141 9.69 -7.67 -5.27
C ALA A 141 9.47 -8.59 -4.07
N TYR A 142 8.25 -9.07 -3.85
CA TYR A 142 7.90 -9.89 -2.69
C TYR A 142 7.76 -11.39 -3.00
N TYR A 143 8.03 -11.79 -4.24
CA TYR A 143 7.87 -13.20 -4.65
C TYR A 143 8.81 -14.16 -3.90
N ASP A 144 9.99 -13.73 -3.50
CA ASP A 144 10.91 -14.58 -2.73
C ASP A 144 10.36 -14.98 -1.37
N ASN A 145 9.47 -14.17 -0.80
CA ASN A 145 8.78 -14.43 0.46
C ASN A 145 7.38 -15.01 0.29
N ASN A 146 6.97 -15.30 -0.96
CA ASN A 146 5.60 -15.69 -1.33
C ASN A 146 4.52 -14.68 -0.89
N LEU A 147 4.86 -13.43 -0.65
CA LEU A 147 3.89 -12.41 -0.28
C LEU A 147 3.02 -12.10 -1.50
N ALA A 148 1.71 -12.16 -1.32
CA ALA A 148 0.73 -11.88 -2.37
C ALA A 148 0.20 -10.46 -2.31
N MET A 149 -0.07 -9.96 -1.13
CA MET A 149 -0.60 -8.62 -0.88
C MET A 149 -0.57 -8.30 0.62
N SER A 150 -0.65 -7.02 0.94
CA SER A 150 -0.99 -6.54 2.28
C SER A 150 -2.47 -6.25 2.37
N LEU A 151 -3.06 -6.42 3.56
CA LEU A 151 -4.43 -6.04 3.87
C LEU A 151 -4.44 -4.90 4.87
N GLY A 152 -5.21 -3.87 4.58
CA GLY A 152 -5.43 -2.73 5.46
C GLY A 152 -6.89 -2.55 5.85
N LYS A 153 -7.12 -1.68 6.83
CA LYS A 153 -8.43 -1.12 7.17
C LYS A 153 -8.44 0.36 6.82
N LYS A 154 -9.54 0.81 6.26
CA LYS A 154 -9.78 2.23 6.01
C LYS A 154 -10.11 2.95 7.31
N ILE A 155 -9.49 4.09 7.54
CA ILE A 155 -9.71 4.94 8.72
C ILE A 155 -9.92 6.39 8.30
N THR A 156 -10.56 7.16 9.17
CA THR A 156 -10.63 8.62 9.07
C THR A 156 -9.69 9.22 10.11
N VAL A 157 -8.76 10.04 9.66
CA VAL A 157 -7.84 10.78 10.53
C VAL A 157 -8.36 12.20 10.71
N VAL A 158 -8.37 12.66 11.95
CA VAL A 158 -8.74 14.04 12.33
C VAL A 158 -7.45 14.83 12.53
N LEU A 159 -7.28 15.95 11.82
CA LEU A 159 -6.11 16.80 11.98
C LEU A 159 -6.30 17.73 13.19
N GLY A 160 -5.27 17.78 14.05
CA GLY A 160 -5.25 18.68 15.21
C GLY A 160 -5.64 18.07 16.55
N GLU A 161 -5.76 16.74 16.63
CA GLU A 161 -5.84 16.02 17.91
C GLU A 161 -4.48 15.46 18.32
#